data_1cfb8a6382f3942e6d9413a067c9b4db
#
_entry.id   1cfb8a6382f3942e6d9413a067c9b4db
#
_cell.length_a   1.000
_cell.length_b   1.000
_cell.length_c   1.000
_cell.angle_alpha   90.00
_cell.angle_beta   90.00
_cell.angle_gamma   90.00
#
_symmetry.space_group_name_H-M   'P 1'
#
loop_
_entity.id
_entity.type
_entity.pdbx_description
1 polymer ?
#
loop_
_entity_poly.entity_id
_entity_poly.type
_entity_poly.pdbx_seq_one_letter_code
_entity_poly.pdbx_strand_id
1 'polypeptide(L)'
;VQSSKESTFMVLCSPVGAYVGGALDAVDCVIARNYDRAAPNGSGSFKVGGNYACSLYSLNVAHEQGYKAVLYLDPSTKTKIDEFNSSNFFAIKDNRYITPKSDSILPSITNMSLETVAAHLGMEVERREVLVDELSTFEEVGECGTAVVITPVHKLVDKPFLESTEETVYTFGDGKCGPKSLRLYN
;
A
#
# COMPACT_ATOMS: atom_id res chain seq x y z
N VAL A 1 25.52 -2.99 -22.15
CA VAL A 1 24.54 -3.63 -21.27
C VAL A 1 23.57 -4.41 -22.16
N GLN A 2 23.31 -5.67 -21.86
CA GLN A 2 22.43 -6.54 -22.63
C GLN A 2 21.73 -7.55 -21.69
N SER A 3 20.66 -8.17 -22.16
CA SER A 3 19.99 -9.23 -21.45
C SER A 3 20.89 -10.43 -21.21
N SER A 4 20.77 -11.11 -20.08
CA SER A 4 21.42 -12.39 -19.84
C SER A 4 20.87 -13.45 -20.82
N LYS A 5 21.75 -14.35 -21.27
CA LYS A 5 21.35 -15.51 -22.09
C LYS A 5 20.96 -16.73 -21.24
N GLU A 6 21.29 -16.69 -19.97
CA GLU A 6 21.02 -17.76 -19.02
C GLU A 6 20.37 -17.17 -17.78
N SER A 7 19.54 -17.95 -17.10
CA SER A 7 18.85 -17.57 -15.87
C SER A 7 19.07 -18.63 -14.81
N THR A 8 19.27 -18.20 -13.57
CA THR A 8 19.29 -19.10 -12.40
C THR A 8 17.96 -19.01 -11.69
N PHE A 9 17.26 -20.12 -11.53
CA PHE A 9 16.09 -20.23 -10.67
C PHE A 9 16.51 -20.78 -9.32
N MET A 10 16.13 -20.05 -8.24
CA MET A 10 16.46 -20.45 -6.86
C MET A 10 15.20 -20.34 -5.98
N VAL A 11 14.99 -21.34 -5.15
CA VAL A 11 13.98 -21.30 -4.06
C VAL A 11 14.70 -21.31 -2.74
N LEU A 12 14.45 -20.28 -1.92
CA LEU A 12 14.98 -20.15 -0.57
C LEU A 12 13.83 -20.22 0.44
N CYS A 13 13.92 -21.11 1.40
CA CYS A 13 12.97 -21.22 2.49
C CYS A 13 13.64 -20.79 3.80
N SER A 14 12.93 -19.97 4.58
CA SER A 14 13.38 -19.48 5.88
C SER A 14 12.22 -19.46 6.86
N PRO A 15 12.40 -19.87 8.13
CA PRO A 15 11.42 -19.59 9.17
C PRO A 15 11.23 -18.10 9.35
N VAL A 16 9.99 -17.64 9.44
CA VAL A 16 9.67 -16.22 9.66
C VAL A 16 8.67 -16.09 10.80
N GLY A 17 8.77 -15.00 11.57
CA GLY A 17 7.77 -14.56 12.54
C GLY A 17 6.79 -13.57 11.92
N ALA A 18 5.90 -13.00 12.75
CA ALA A 18 5.02 -11.92 12.34
C ALA A 18 5.83 -10.70 11.84
N TYR A 19 5.47 -10.18 10.68
CA TYR A 19 6.21 -9.08 10.05
C TYR A 19 6.00 -7.73 10.76
N VAL A 20 4.83 -7.51 11.33
CA VAL A 20 4.46 -6.32 12.12
C VAL A 20 3.87 -6.78 13.44
N GLY A 21 4.24 -6.15 14.53
CA GLY A 21 3.95 -6.41 15.95
C GLY A 21 2.74 -7.30 16.28
N GLY A 22 1.53 -6.86 16.25
CA GLY A 22 0.33 -7.67 16.41
C GLY A 22 -0.41 -7.82 15.08
N ALA A 23 -1.09 -8.94 14.86
CA ALA A 23 -2.01 -9.06 13.74
C ALA A 23 -3.11 -8.00 13.91
N LEU A 24 -3.31 -7.15 12.88
CA LEU A 24 -4.37 -6.13 12.83
C LEU A 24 -4.16 -4.89 13.74
N ASP A 25 -2.95 -4.64 14.25
CA ASP A 25 -2.65 -3.34 14.85
C ASP A 25 -2.62 -2.26 13.76
N ALA A 26 -3.37 -1.19 13.97
CA ALA A 26 -3.42 -0.09 13.01
C ALA A 26 -2.14 0.75 13.08
N VAL A 27 -1.67 1.20 11.90
CA VAL A 27 -0.41 1.92 11.76
C VAL A 27 -0.62 3.33 11.19
N ASP A 28 0.31 4.23 11.52
CA ASP A 28 0.39 5.55 10.91
C ASP A 28 1.38 5.52 9.74
N CYS A 29 0.95 6.06 8.60
CA CYS A 29 1.71 6.09 7.35
C CYS A 29 1.83 7.51 6.81
N VAL A 30 2.76 7.73 5.88
CA VAL A 30 2.97 9.04 5.24
C VAL A 30 2.85 8.92 3.72
N ILE A 31 2.35 9.96 3.06
CA ILE A 31 2.31 10.06 1.59
C ILE A 31 3.60 10.74 1.11
N ALA A 32 4.35 10.05 0.23
CA ALA A 32 5.57 10.57 -0.38
C ALA A 32 5.26 11.33 -1.67
N ARG A 33 5.02 12.65 -1.58
CA ARG A 33 4.75 13.46 -2.79
C ARG A 33 6.00 13.76 -3.62
N ASN A 34 7.16 13.80 -3.00
CA ASN A 34 8.45 14.13 -3.64
C ASN A 34 9.30 12.91 -4.00
N TYR A 35 8.75 11.71 -3.83
CA TYR A 35 9.44 10.46 -4.21
C TYR A 35 8.55 9.60 -5.10
N ASP A 36 9.17 8.84 -5.99
CA ASP A 36 8.52 7.85 -6.84
C ASP A 36 8.97 6.45 -6.43
N ARG A 37 8.03 5.51 -6.39
CA ARG A 37 8.35 4.10 -6.20
C ARG A 37 8.78 3.45 -7.51
N ALA A 38 8.09 3.79 -8.59
CA ALA A 38 8.34 3.27 -9.93
C ALA A 38 7.94 4.29 -11.00
N ALA A 39 8.62 4.25 -12.14
CA ALA A 39 8.27 5.08 -13.27
C ALA A 39 7.02 4.55 -14.00
N PRO A 40 6.17 5.41 -14.60
CA PRO A 40 5.15 5.00 -15.54
C PRO A 40 5.80 4.20 -16.70
N ASN A 41 5.18 3.14 -17.12
CA ASN A 41 5.74 2.23 -18.14
C ASN A 41 7.12 1.63 -17.78
N GLY A 42 7.46 1.62 -16.49
CA GLY A 42 8.69 1.04 -15.96
C GLY A 42 8.50 -0.36 -15.42
N SER A 43 9.17 -0.66 -14.32
CA SER A 43 9.20 -1.99 -13.68
C SER A 43 8.21 -2.15 -12.51
N GLY A 44 7.29 -1.19 -12.28
CA GLY A 44 6.40 -1.18 -11.11
C GLY A 44 5.54 -2.42 -10.96
N SER A 45 5.03 -2.95 -12.08
CA SER A 45 4.22 -4.17 -12.10
C SER A 45 5.03 -5.48 -11.93
N PHE A 46 6.35 -5.40 -11.83
CA PHE A 46 7.22 -6.55 -11.65
C PHE A 46 7.85 -6.57 -10.26
N LYS A 47 8.00 -7.77 -9.67
CA LYS A 47 8.63 -7.93 -8.36
C LYS A 47 10.16 -7.97 -8.52
N VAL A 48 10.77 -6.80 -8.69
CA VAL A 48 12.22 -6.63 -8.92
C VAL A 48 12.86 -5.81 -7.82
N GLY A 49 14.11 -6.14 -7.46
CA GLY A 49 14.83 -5.48 -6.37
C GLY A 49 15.01 -3.96 -6.55
N GLY A 50 15.07 -3.48 -7.79
CA GLY A 50 15.18 -2.05 -8.10
C GLY A 50 14.01 -1.21 -7.58
N ASN A 51 12.78 -1.72 -7.64
CA ASN A 51 11.60 -1.01 -7.11
C ASN A 51 11.69 -0.82 -5.59
N TYR A 52 12.23 -1.82 -4.88
CA TYR A 52 12.40 -1.73 -3.43
C TYR A 52 13.59 -0.84 -3.06
N ALA A 53 14.69 -0.90 -3.81
CA ALA A 53 15.85 -0.03 -3.57
C ALA A 53 15.47 1.45 -3.69
N CYS A 54 14.66 1.83 -4.67
CA CYS A 54 14.18 3.21 -4.85
C CYS A 54 13.37 3.72 -3.64
N SER A 55 12.66 2.84 -2.95
CA SER A 55 11.82 3.22 -1.81
C SER A 55 12.55 3.26 -0.45
N LEU A 56 13.80 2.76 -0.36
CA LEU A 56 14.49 2.63 0.92
C LEU A 56 14.79 3.98 1.58
N TYR A 57 15.17 4.99 0.81
CA TYR A 57 15.50 6.29 1.39
C TYR A 57 14.27 6.94 2.04
N SER A 58 13.18 7.06 1.28
CA SER A 58 11.93 7.66 1.80
C SER A 58 11.33 6.85 2.96
N LEU A 59 11.47 5.52 2.93
CA LEU A 59 11.04 4.65 4.03
C LEU A 59 11.86 4.89 5.30
N ASN A 60 13.19 5.04 5.19
CA ASN A 60 14.05 5.33 6.35
C ASN A 60 13.70 6.67 6.97
N VAL A 61 13.52 7.72 6.16
CA VAL A 61 13.09 9.04 6.63
C VAL A 61 11.72 8.97 7.32
N ALA A 62 10.79 8.20 6.75
CA ALA A 62 9.47 7.99 7.36
C ALA A 62 9.58 7.26 8.72
N HIS A 63 10.41 6.22 8.81
CA HIS A 63 10.65 5.50 10.07
C HIS A 63 11.27 6.39 11.16
N GLU A 64 12.21 7.28 10.82
CA GLU A 64 12.79 8.24 11.74
C GLU A 64 11.74 9.22 12.29
N GLN A 65 10.67 9.48 11.53
CA GLN A 65 9.52 10.30 11.93
C GLN A 65 8.40 9.49 12.62
N GLY A 66 8.57 8.16 12.79
CA GLY A 66 7.62 7.29 13.48
C GLY A 66 6.55 6.64 12.59
N TYR A 67 6.54 6.92 11.28
CA TYR A 67 5.63 6.27 10.35
C TYR A 67 6.09 4.85 10.00
N LYS A 68 5.15 3.94 9.79
CA LYS A 68 5.45 2.52 9.51
C LYS A 68 5.61 2.20 8.03
N ALA A 69 4.92 2.93 7.17
CA ALA A 69 4.97 2.74 5.73
C ALA A 69 4.84 4.07 4.97
N VAL A 70 5.24 4.04 3.71
CA VAL A 70 5.13 5.17 2.78
C VAL A 70 4.14 4.79 1.69
N LEU A 71 3.11 5.60 1.50
CA LEU A 71 2.19 5.51 0.37
C LEU A 71 2.72 6.36 -0.79
N TYR A 72 2.80 5.75 -1.96
CA TYR A 72 3.24 6.42 -3.18
C TYR A 72 2.06 6.77 -4.08
N LEU A 73 2.23 7.84 -4.82
CA LEU A 73 1.28 8.35 -5.78
C LEU A 73 1.79 8.11 -7.21
N ASP A 74 0.89 8.25 -8.17
CA ASP A 74 1.28 8.23 -9.58
C ASP A 74 2.38 9.26 -9.86
N PRO A 75 3.47 8.87 -10.53
CA PRO A 75 4.61 9.76 -10.69
C PRO A 75 4.35 10.93 -11.64
N SER A 76 3.29 10.86 -12.47
CA SER A 76 2.99 11.88 -13.47
C SER A 76 2.27 13.10 -12.90
N THR A 77 1.25 12.88 -12.05
CA THR A 77 0.39 13.96 -11.56
C THR A 77 0.42 14.12 -10.05
N LYS A 78 0.86 13.09 -9.32
CA LYS A 78 0.84 13.06 -7.84
C LYS A 78 -0.56 13.25 -7.25
N THR A 79 -1.58 12.88 -8.01
CA THR A 79 -2.99 13.00 -7.59
C THR A 79 -3.68 11.67 -7.36
N LYS A 80 -3.11 10.58 -7.90
CA LYS A 80 -3.68 9.24 -7.83
C LYS A 80 -2.85 8.38 -6.88
N ILE A 81 -3.54 7.57 -6.09
CA ILE A 81 -2.90 6.60 -5.19
C ILE A 81 -2.42 5.41 -6.02
N ASP A 82 -1.18 5.02 -5.83
CA ASP A 82 -0.62 3.78 -6.34
C ASP A 82 -0.61 2.70 -5.24
N GLU A 83 0.51 2.47 -4.60
CA GLU A 83 0.65 1.45 -3.55
C GLU A 83 1.65 1.89 -2.47
N PHE A 84 1.70 1.17 -1.36
CA PHE A 84 2.73 1.38 -0.34
C PHE A 84 4.10 0.85 -0.80
N ASN A 85 5.13 1.13 -0.04
CA ASN A 85 6.51 0.71 -0.36
C ASN A 85 6.66 -0.81 -0.60
N SER A 86 5.87 -1.66 0.06
CA SER A 86 5.97 -3.13 -0.06
C SER A 86 4.63 -3.88 -0.07
N SER A 87 3.51 -3.18 -0.07
CA SER A 87 2.15 -3.71 0.02
C SER A 87 1.18 -2.88 -0.83
N ASN A 88 0.03 -3.45 -1.16
CA ASN A 88 -0.98 -2.77 -1.95
C ASN A 88 -1.93 -1.97 -1.06
N PHE A 89 -2.45 -0.87 -1.59
CA PHE A 89 -3.48 -0.07 -0.94
C PHE A 89 -4.87 -0.66 -1.19
N PHE A 90 -5.72 -0.62 -0.17
CA PHE A 90 -7.16 -0.75 -0.32
C PHE A 90 -7.89 0.23 0.61
N ALA A 91 -9.12 0.54 0.26
CA ALA A 91 -10.03 1.34 1.08
C ALA A 91 -11.44 0.74 1.09
N ILE A 92 -12.20 1.10 2.10
CA ILE A 92 -13.60 0.69 2.24
C ILE A 92 -14.48 1.92 2.38
N LYS A 93 -15.56 1.95 1.59
CA LYS A 93 -16.58 2.99 1.62
C LYS A 93 -17.93 2.42 1.17
N ASP A 94 -19.01 2.73 1.88
CA ASP A 94 -20.38 2.34 1.49
C ASP A 94 -20.52 0.86 1.11
N ASN A 95 -19.89 -0.04 1.87
CA ASN A 95 -19.81 -1.47 1.61
C ASN A 95 -19.12 -1.85 0.28
N ARG A 96 -18.16 -1.02 -0.17
CA ARG A 96 -17.32 -1.28 -1.34
C ARG A 96 -15.88 -1.52 -0.91
N TYR A 97 -15.24 -2.51 -1.52
CA TYR A 97 -13.79 -2.72 -1.48
C TYR A 97 -13.18 -2.00 -2.68
N ILE A 98 -12.38 -0.99 -2.43
CA ILE A 98 -11.80 -0.11 -3.44
C ILE A 98 -10.30 -0.29 -3.45
N THR A 99 -9.71 -0.59 -4.61
CA THR A 99 -8.26 -0.72 -4.76
C THR A 99 -7.78 -0.03 -6.04
N PRO A 100 -6.59 0.60 -6.02
CA PRO A 100 -6.08 1.31 -7.18
C PRO A 100 -5.83 0.41 -8.39
N LYS A 101 -6.04 0.97 -9.58
CA LYS A 101 -5.65 0.40 -10.87
C LYS A 101 -4.60 1.31 -11.51
N SER A 102 -3.38 0.81 -11.67
CA SER A 102 -2.27 1.50 -12.31
C SER A 102 -1.28 0.49 -12.87
N ASP A 103 -0.61 0.84 -13.95
CA ASP A 103 0.43 0.00 -14.56
C ASP A 103 1.74 0.00 -13.74
N SER A 104 1.84 0.90 -12.74
CA SER A 104 2.97 0.97 -11.80
C SER A 104 2.81 0.07 -10.58
N ILE A 105 1.63 -0.51 -10.37
CA ILE A 105 1.30 -1.31 -9.17
C ILE A 105 1.63 -2.79 -9.41
N LEU A 106 2.23 -3.45 -8.42
CA LEU A 106 2.41 -4.89 -8.45
C LEU A 106 1.04 -5.60 -8.39
N PRO A 107 0.71 -6.47 -9.38
CA PRO A 107 -0.47 -7.33 -9.28
C PRO A 107 -0.31 -8.32 -8.12
N SER A 108 -0.96 -8.05 -7.01
CA SER A 108 -0.83 -8.80 -5.78
C SER A 108 -1.84 -9.96 -5.73
N ILE A 109 -1.35 -11.18 -5.52
CA ILE A 109 -2.23 -12.35 -5.28
C ILE A 109 -3.09 -12.11 -4.04
N THR A 110 -2.52 -11.57 -2.96
CA THR A 110 -3.28 -11.25 -1.74
C THR A 110 -4.40 -10.25 -2.02
N ASN A 111 -4.13 -9.17 -2.76
CA ASN A 111 -5.15 -8.18 -3.10
C ASN A 111 -6.27 -8.80 -3.96
N MET A 112 -5.92 -9.59 -4.99
CA MET A 112 -6.91 -10.31 -5.81
C MET A 112 -7.74 -11.31 -4.98
N SER A 113 -7.13 -11.97 -4.00
CA SER A 113 -7.84 -12.84 -3.07
C SER A 113 -8.82 -12.06 -2.19
N LEU A 114 -8.39 -10.91 -1.68
CA LEU A 114 -9.26 -10.03 -0.87
C LEU A 114 -10.42 -9.47 -1.69
N GLU A 115 -10.24 -9.14 -2.96
CA GLU A 115 -11.35 -8.78 -3.87
C GLU A 115 -12.39 -9.92 -3.96
N THR A 116 -11.91 -11.16 -4.10
CA THR A 116 -12.79 -12.34 -4.16
C THR A 116 -13.53 -12.55 -2.83
N VAL A 117 -12.82 -12.42 -1.71
CA VAL A 117 -13.41 -12.52 -0.36
C VAL A 117 -14.42 -11.40 -0.13
N ALA A 118 -14.08 -10.15 -0.51
CA ALA A 118 -14.98 -9.01 -0.39
C ALA A 118 -16.30 -9.24 -1.15
N ALA A 119 -16.23 -9.71 -2.40
CA ALA A 119 -17.40 -10.06 -3.18
C ALA A 119 -18.23 -11.19 -2.52
N HIS A 120 -17.58 -12.22 -1.97
CA HIS A 120 -18.23 -13.29 -1.23
C HIS A 120 -18.95 -12.80 0.04
N LEU A 121 -18.38 -11.79 0.69
CA LEU A 121 -18.97 -11.13 1.87
C LEU A 121 -20.08 -10.13 1.52
N GLY A 122 -20.45 -10.01 0.24
CA GLY A 122 -21.50 -9.11 -0.24
C GLY A 122 -21.07 -7.66 -0.38
N MET A 123 -19.77 -7.40 -0.51
CA MET A 123 -19.24 -6.07 -0.85
C MET A 123 -19.16 -5.92 -2.37
N GLU A 124 -19.38 -4.70 -2.85
CA GLU A 124 -19.03 -4.34 -4.22
C GLU A 124 -17.51 -4.17 -4.34
N VAL A 125 -16.91 -4.60 -5.44
CA VAL A 125 -15.46 -4.50 -5.66
C VAL A 125 -15.18 -3.50 -6.78
N GLU A 126 -14.39 -2.48 -6.48
CA GLU A 126 -13.98 -1.45 -7.43
C GLU A 126 -12.45 -1.44 -7.58
N ARG A 127 -11.96 -1.86 -8.75
CA ARG A 127 -10.56 -1.67 -9.14
C ARG A 127 -10.52 -0.52 -10.16
N ARG A 128 -10.12 0.66 -9.72
CA ARG A 128 -10.14 1.91 -10.49
C ARG A 128 -9.01 2.87 -10.09
N GLU A 129 -8.89 3.99 -10.78
CA GLU A 129 -8.09 5.09 -10.27
C GLU A 129 -8.72 5.59 -8.95
N VAL A 130 -7.87 5.82 -7.94
CA VAL A 130 -8.26 6.35 -6.63
C VAL A 130 -7.51 7.66 -6.42
N LEU A 131 -8.24 8.74 -6.18
CA LEU A 131 -7.65 10.06 -6.00
C LEU A 131 -7.29 10.29 -4.52
N VAL A 132 -6.24 11.07 -4.29
CA VAL A 132 -5.84 11.50 -2.94
C VAL A 132 -6.99 12.24 -2.25
N ASP A 133 -7.74 13.06 -3.00
CA ASP A 133 -8.87 13.83 -2.46
C ASP A 133 -10.03 12.95 -1.97
N GLU A 134 -10.10 11.69 -2.37
CA GLU A 134 -11.07 10.73 -1.86
C GLU A 134 -10.76 10.23 -0.45
N LEU A 135 -9.51 10.37 0.02
CA LEU A 135 -9.07 9.83 1.32
C LEU A 135 -9.97 10.24 2.48
N SER A 136 -10.45 11.50 2.49
CA SER A 136 -11.35 12.00 3.52
C SER A 136 -12.74 11.33 3.54
N THR A 137 -13.08 10.58 2.49
CA THR A 137 -14.38 9.93 2.33
C THR A 137 -14.40 8.45 2.69
N PHE A 138 -13.23 7.85 2.93
CA PHE A 138 -13.11 6.43 3.23
C PHE A 138 -13.39 6.14 4.71
N GLU A 139 -14.10 5.05 4.97
CA GLU A 139 -14.40 4.56 6.32
C GLU A 139 -13.22 3.81 6.92
N GLU A 140 -12.57 2.97 6.10
CA GLU A 140 -11.40 2.17 6.46
C GLU A 140 -10.37 2.24 5.34
N VAL A 141 -9.11 2.28 5.72
CA VAL A 141 -7.97 2.17 4.80
C VAL A 141 -7.01 1.12 5.34
N GLY A 142 -6.42 0.36 4.45
CA GLY A 142 -5.41 -0.63 4.81
C GLY A 142 -4.41 -0.89 3.71
N GLU A 143 -3.34 -1.55 4.10
CA GLU A 143 -2.39 -2.18 3.21
C GLU A 143 -2.57 -3.69 3.23
N CYS A 144 -2.29 -4.35 2.11
CA CYS A 144 -2.40 -5.80 2.01
C CYS A 144 -1.22 -6.40 1.25
N GLY A 145 -0.82 -7.59 1.66
CA GLY A 145 0.29 -8.32 1.06
C GLY A 145 0.51 -9.66 1.71
N THR A 146 1.35 -10.50 1.11
CA THR A 146 1.60 -11.88 1.57
C THR A 146 2.10 -11.96 3.01
N ALA A 147 2.93 -11.01 3.45
CA ALA A 147 3.57 -11.06 4.77
C ALA A 147 2.62 -10.73 5.92
N VAL A 148 1.60 -9.90 5.67
CA VAL A 148 0.72 -9.36 6.73
C VAL A 148 -0.76 -9.63 6.50
N VAL A 149 -1.12 -10.13 5.34
CA VAL A 149 -2.50 -10.26 4.85
C VAL A 149 -3.16 -8.89 4.76
N ILE A 150 -3.53 -8.29 5.89
CA ILE A 150 -4.06 -6.93 6.05
C ILE A 150 -3.33 -6.25 7.21
N THR A 151 -2.90 -5.00 7.00
CA THR A 151 -2.53 -4.06 8.06
C THR A 151 -3.45 -2.86 7.98
N PRO A 152 -4.29 -2.59 8.98
CA PRO A 152 -5.12 -1.39 9.01
C PRO A 152 -4.28 -0.12 9.10
N VAL A 153 -4.71 0.94 8.42
CA VAL A 153 -4.09 2.26 8.53
C VAL A 153 -4.96 3.15 9.41
N HIS A 154 -4.36 3.73 10.46
CA HIS A 154 -5.03 4.70 11.31
C HIS A 154 -4.93 6.12 10.76
N LYS A 155 -3.70 6.52 10.35
CA LYS A 155 -3.46 7.84 9.77
C LYS A 155 -2.65 7.74 8.49
N LEU A 156 -3.04 8.56 7.52
CA LEU A 156 -2.21 8.93 6.38
C LEU A 156 -1.89 10.42 6.50
N VAL A 157 -0.61 10.73 6.63
CA VAL A 157 -0.12 12.11 6.73
C VAL A 157 0.43 12.52 5.38
N ASP A 158 -0.22 13.46 4.75
CA ASP A 158 0.17 14.02 3.45
C ASP A 158 1.04 15.25 3.65
N LYS A 159 2.28 15.18 3.18
CA LYS A 159 3.28 16.23 3.27
C LYS A 159 3.78 16.60 1.87
N PRO A 160 3.96 17.90 1.55
CA PRO A 160 4.59 18.32 0.29
C PRO A 160 5.99 17.69 0.11
N PHE A 161 6.74 17.63 1.19
CA PHE A 161 8.02 16.93 1.32
C PHE A 161 8.02 16.17 2.64
N LEU A 162 8.71 15.03 2.70
CA LEU A 162 8.76 14.22 3.93
C LEU A 162 9.29 14.98 5.14
N GLU A 163 10.20 15.94 4.92
CA GLU A 163 10.80 16.79 5.93
C GLU A 163 9.96 18.04 6.26
N SER A 164 8.84 18.27 5.56
CA SER A 164 7.97 19.44 5.77
C SER A 164 7.26 19.38 7.11
N THR A 165 7.03 20.55 7.69
CA THR A 165 6.12 20.73 8.82
C THR A 165 4.68 21.00 8.38
N GLU A 166 4.46 21.36 7.11
CA GLU A 166 3.13 21.46 6.53
C GLU A 166 2.59 20.06 6.27
N GLU A 167 1.39 19.76 6.76
CA GLU A 167 0.79 18.45 6.60
C GLU A 167 -0.73 18.52 6.58
N THR A 168 -1.33 17.57 5.87
CA THR A 168 -2.75 17.24 5.96
C THR A 168 -2.88 15.84 6.51
N VAL A 169 -3.69 15.66 7.56
CA VAL A 169 -3.85 14.36 8.22
C VAL A 169 -5.22 13.79 7.90
N TYR A 170 -5.24 12.60 7.33
CA TYR A 170 -6.44 11.78 7.15
C TYR A 170 -6.46 10.71 8.25
N THR A 171 -7.58 10.60 8.98
CA THR A 171 -7.72 9.64 10.10
C THR A 171 -8.85 8.67 9.81
N PHE A 172 -8.58 7.37 9.99
CA PHE A 172 -9.52 6.27 9.75
C PHE A 172 -9.77 5.51 11.05
N GLY A 173 -11.05 5.42 11.44
CA GLY A 173 -11.44 4.74 12.66
C GLY A 173 -10.84 5.33 13.94
N ASP A 174 -10.69 4.46 14.95
CA ASP A 174 -10.22 4.81 16.31
C ASP A 174 -8.81 4.27 16.64
N GLY A 175 -8.03 3.94 15.62
CA GLY A 175 -6.70 3.31 15.79
C GLY A 175 -6.75 1.79 15.90
N LYS A 176 -7.89 1.18 15.65
CA LYS A 176 -8.08 -0.28 15.60
C LYS A 176 -8.45 -0.72 14.19
N CYS A 177 -8.35 -2.03 13.97
CA CYS A 177 -8.87 -2.63 12.74
C CYS A 177 -10.36 -2.37 12.60
N GLY A 178 -10.76 -1.79 11.47
CA GLY A 178 -12.17 -1.56 11.17
C GLY A 178 -12.96 -2.86 11.00
N PRO A 179 -14.28 -2.84 11.23
CA PRO A 179 -15.11 -4.05 11.25
C PRO A 179 -15.14 -4.79 9.90
N LYS A 180 -15.04 -4.07 8.79
CA LYS A 180 -15.05 -4.67 7.45
C LYS A 180 -13.68 -5.27 7.11
N SER A 181 -12.59 -4.59 7.44
CA SER A 181 -11.22 -5.13 7.33
C SER A 181 -11.04 -6.38 8.19
N LEU A 182 -11.61 -6.41 9.41
CA LEU A 182 -11.59 -7.59 10.27
C LEU A 182 -12.34 -8.77 9.66
N ARG A 183 -13.47 -8.53 8.99
CA ARG A 183 -14.23 -9.58 8.28
C ARG A 183 -13.48 -10.10 7.06
N LEU A 184 -12.72 -9.26 6.38
CA LEU A 184 -11.88 -9.66 5.25
C LEU A 184 -10.68 -10.52 5.70
N TYR A 185 -10.20 -10.29 6.92
CA TYR A 185 -9.05 -11.02 7.48
C TYR A 185 -9.43 -12.41 7.98
N ASN A 186 -10.62 -12.60 8.58
CA ASN A 186 -11.12 -13.85 9.17
C ASN A 186 -11.74 -14.79 8.11
#